data_448cc762af030ece4bcbad869c369821
#
_entry.id   448cc762af030ece4bcbad869c369821
#
_cell.length_a   1.000
_cell.length_b   1.000
_cell.length_c   1.000
_cell.angle_alpha   90.00
_cell.angle_beta   90.00
_cell.angle_gamma   90.00
#
_symmetry.space_group_name_H-M   'P 1'
#
loop_
_entity.id
_entity.type
_entity.pdbx_description
1 polymer ?
#
loop_
_entity_poly.entity_id
_entity_poly.type
_entity_poly.pdbx_seq_one_letter_code
_entity_poly.pdbx_strand_id
1 'polypeptide(L)'
;MHPKRQRLFQPILLIVLLAACQTQREAELDLPPAQESPEVSMRPLPGEPEISGDKIGDISLPVYPQTGKQLRRPEEVVELYLQELSLRQKIGQRFLAGFSGKSFSNSTKKLIEEGYIGGVMLSRHNIQNRAQVRALAEALQETARAQNPSIGLFIAIDQEGGRVNRLDLDTLTRFPAPYYWGEYQDPHYVEAAAYIISREALSLGCNINFAPVLDLYNTPDDSVVGDRSMGENPVLVGERGVYYLYGARRAGIASVVKHFPGHGRTTVDSHHELPVVDIDEKTLLNEDLLPFQIAIRHGVEAVMTAHILYPQIDPDFPATLSATLLRGLLRGRLGFDGVIISDDIEMDALRSHFSSQEIVKHGLNAGVDIILEYGTLDVLQLIEEVHTMVESGEISQEIIDEGVRRILLLKWKYGLL
;
A
#
# COMPACT_ATOMS: atom_id res chain seq x y z
N MET A 1 46.86 11.37 -12.34
CA MET A 1 46.84 9.90 -12.46
C MET A 1 46.58 9.28 -11.09
N HIS A 2 45.35 8.93 -10.80
CA HIS A 2 45.00 8.13 -9.62
C HIS A 2 44.08 7.01 -10.08
N PRO A 3 44.32 5.76 -9.70
CA PRO A 3 43.54 4.62 -10.19
C PRO A 3 42.20 4.55 -9.45
N LYS A 4 41.12 4.43 -10.23
CA LYS A 4 39.77 4.11 -9.76
C LYS A 4 39.80 2.73 -9.10
N ARG A 5 39.53 2.65 -7.82
CA ARG A 5 39.23 1.39 -7.12
C ARG A 5 37.82 0.97 -7.50
N GLN A 6 37.71 0.03 -8.43
CA GLN A 6 36.50 -0.80 -8.60
C GLN A 6 36.31 -1.61 -7.31
N ARG A 7 35.27 -1.30 -6.56
CA ARG A 7 34.80 -2.22 -5.49
C ARG A 7 34.00 -3.32 -6.17
N LEU A 8 34.62 -4.50 -6.25
CA LEU A 8 33.89 -5.75 -6.53
C LEU A 8 32.88 -5.95 -5.39
N PHE A 9 31.59 -5.75 -5.68
CA PHE A 9 30.51 -6.28 -4.86
C PHE A 9 30.47 -7.79 -5.07
N GLN A 10 30.82 -8.55 -4.05
CA GLN A 10 30.79 -10.00 -4.09
C GLN A 10 29.36 -10.53 -4.10
N PRO A 11 29.07 -11.58 -4.87
CA PRO A 11 27.75 -12.21 -4.96
C PRO A 11 27.50 -13.23 -3.83
N ILE A 12 27.71 -12.84 -2.56
CA ILE A 12 27.57 -13.77 -1.43
C ILE A 12 26.10 -14.05 -1.10
N LEU A 13 25.19 -13.12 -1.35
CA LEU A 13 23.76 -13.31 -1.06
C LEU A 13 23.06 -14.25 -2.06
N LEU A 14 23.51 -14.27 -3.29
CA LEU A 14 22.98 -15.18 -4.32
C LEU A 14 23.30 -16.66 -4.01
N ILE A 15 24.44 -16.90 -3.37
CA ILE A 15 24.88 -18.27 -3.01
C ILE A 15 24.03 -18.82 -1.85
N VAL A 16 23.58 -17.99 -0.91
CA VAL A 16 22.76 -18.46 0.22
C VAL A 16 21.34 -18.82 -0.24
N LEU A 17 20.76 -18.07 -1.17
CA LEU A 17 19.44 -18.41 -1.75
C LEU A 17 19.49 -19.64 -2.66
N LEU A 18 20.55 -19.80 -3.43
CA LEU A 18 20.77 -20.99 -4.25
C LEU A 18 21.12 -22.23 -3.41
N ALA A 19 21.87 -22.07 -2.31
CA ALA A 19 22.16 -23.16 -1.38
C ALA A 19 20.91 -23.63 -0.62
N ALA A 20 20.00 -22.72 -0.23
CA ALA A 20 18.73 -23.10 0.38
C ALA A 20 17.80 -23.84 -0.57
N CYS A 21 17.80 -23.48 -1.87
CA CYS A 21 17.04 -24.20 -2.91
C CYS A 21 17.68 -25.54 -3.27
N GLN A 22 19.03 -25.64 -3.30
CA GLN A 22 19.72 -26.89 -3.59
C GLN A 22 19.61 -27.89 -2.44
N THR A 23 19.71 -27.45 -1.17
CA THR A 23 19.53 -28.34 -0.02
C THR A 23 18.10 -28.89 0.08
N GLN A 24 17.08 -28.17 -0.35
CA GLN A 24 15.74 -28.74 -0.46
C GLN A 24 15.62 -29.75 -1.62
N ARG A 25 16.27 -29.53 -2.76
CA ARG A 25 16.27 -30.50 -3.87
C ARG A 25 17.06 -31.76 -3.54
N GLU A 26 18.15 -31.66 -2.82
CA GLU A 26 18.95 -32.86 -2.42
C GLU A 26 18.27 -33.65 -1.30
N ALA A 27 17.46 -33.01 -0.45
CA ALA A 27 16.64 -33.69 0.54
C ALA A 27 15.41 -34.42 -0.06
N GLU A 28 14.92 -33.99 -1.25
CA GLU A 28 13.85 -34.70 -1.96
C GLU A 28 14.34 -35.93 -2.76
N LEU A 29 15.65 -36.08 -2.99
CA LEU A 29 16.24 -37.17 -3.79
C LEU A 29 16.51 -38.48 -3.00
N ASP A 30 16.41 -38.44 -1.67
CA ASP A 30 16.66 -39.62 -0.79
C ASP A 30 15.38 -40.25 -0.21
N LEU A 31 14.20 -39.93 -0.76
CA LEU A 31 12.96 -40.60 -0.38
C LEU A 31 12.75 -41.87 -1.24
N PRO A 32 12.36 -43.00 -0.63
CA PRO A 32 12.03 -44.21 -1.39
C PRO A 32 10.85 -43.96 -2.34
N PRO A 33 10.73 -44.65 -3.48
CA PRO A 33 9.71 -44.40 -4.47
C PRO A 33 8.32 -44.43 -3.85
N ALA A 34 7.60 -43.33 -4.04
CA ALA A 34 6.21 -43.15 -3.55
C ALA A 34 5.34 -44.27 -4.15
N GLN A 35 4.67 -45.02 -3.27
CA GLN A 35 3.53 -45.85 -3.69
C GLN A 35 2.45 -44.93 -4.25
N GLU A 36 1.93 -45.30 -5.42
CA GLU A 36 0.81 -44.60 -6.05
C GLU A 36 -0.37 -44.50 -5.08
N SER A 37 -0.70 -43.27 -4.68
CA SER A 37 -1.92 -43.01 -3.92
C SER A 37 -3.11 -43.15 -4.83
N PRO A 38 -4.23 -43.75 -4.39
CA PRO A 38 -5.43 -43.87 -5.22
C PRO A 38 -5.99 -42.47 -5.55
N GLU A 39 -6.37 -42.29 -6.82
CA GLU A 39 -7.06 -41.09 -7.29
C GLU A 39 -8.29 -40.81 -6.40
N VAL A 40 -8.24 -39.73 -5.65
CA VAL A 40 -9.41 -39.19 -4.95
C VAL A 40 -10.21 -38.37 -5.94
N SER A 41 -11.22 -39.02 -6.56
CA SER A 41 -12.23 -38.34 -7.35
C SER A 41 -13.03 -37.40 -6.44
N MET A 42 -12.76 -36.10 -6.53
CA MET A 42 -13.64 -35.11 -5.91
C MET A 42 -14.92 -34.95 -6.74
N ARG A 43 -16.04 -35.36 -6.17
CA ARG A 43 -17.36 -35.04 -6.70
C ARG A 43 -17.71 -33.59 -6.42
N PRO A 44 -18.19 -32.81 -7.40
CA PRO A 44 -18.63 -31.43 -7.16
C PRO A 44 -19.88 -31.43 -6.24
N LEU A 45 -19.93 -30.41 -5.36
CA LEU A 45 -21.10 -30.16 -4.53
C LEU A 45 -22.26 -29.61 -5.40
N PRO A 46 -23.50 -29.94 -5.13
CA PRO A 46 -24.64 -29.53 -5.96
C PRO A 46 -24.95 -28.04 -5.71
N GLY A 47 -24.89 -27.22 -6.78
CA GLY A 47 -25.40 -25.85 -6.78
C GLY A 47 -24.52 -24.75 -7.39
N GLU A 48 -23.41 -25.07 -8.05
CA GLU A 48 -22.60 -24.05 -8.73
C GLU A 48 -23.02 -23.92 -10.22
N PRO A 49 -23.14 -22.68 -10.76
CA PRO A 49 -23.38 -22.45 -12.16
C PRO A 49 -22.15 -22.76 -13.02
N GLU A 50 -22.34 -23.46 -14.12
CA GLU A 50 -21.33 -23.70 -15.16
C GLU A 50 -20.87 -22.36 -15.79
N ILE A 51 -19.64 -22.00 -15.65
CA ILE A 51 -18.97 -20.95 -16.42
C ILE A 51 -18.02 -21.65 -17.40
N SER A 52 -18.39 -21.63 -18.68
CA SER A 52 -17.55 -22.09 -19.78
C SER A 52 -16.57 -21.01 -20.18
N GLY A 53 -15.28 -21.34 -20.28
CA GLY A 53 -14.29 -20.60 -21.07
C GLY A 53 -13.08 -20.12 -20.29
N ASP A 54 -11.98 -20.71 -20.68
CA ASP A 54 -10.57 -20.33 -20.47
C ASP A 54 -9.94 -20.52 -19.09
N LYS A 55 -9.07 -21.53 -19.08
CA LYS A 55 -8.28 -21.99 -17.94
C LYS A 55 -7.29 -20.93 -17.48
N ILE A 56 -7.58 -20.29 -16.36
CA ILE A 56 -6.59 -19.78 -15.42
C ILE A 56 -6.87 -20.46 -14.09
N GLY A 57 -5.86 -21.15 -13.53
CA GLY A 57 -6.01 -22.09 -12.44
C GLY A 57 -6.73 -21.56 -11.20
N ASP A 58 -7.64 -22.37 -10.66
CA ASP A 58 -8.31 -22.19 -9.38
C ASP A 58 -7.29 -22.09 -8.24
N ILE A 59 -7.15 -20.90 -7.66
CA ILE A 59 -6.48 -20.73 -6.37
C ILE A 59 -7.58 -20.44 -5.34
N SER A 60 -7.94 -21.46 -4.58
CA SER A 60 -8.82 -21.30 -3.42
C SER A 60 -8.13 -20.49 -2.35
N LEU A 61 -8.76 -19.39 -1.91
CA LEU A 61 -8.31 -18.60 -0.77
C LEU A 61 -8.27 -19.44 0.50
N PRO A 62 -7.31 -19.23 1.42
CA PRO A 62 -7.28 -19.95 2.69
C PRO A 62 -8.54 -19.62 3.50
N VAL A 63 -9.34 -20.65 3.77
CA VAL A 63 -10.50 -20.57 4.67
C VAL A 63 -9.99 -20.53 6.09
N TYR A 64 -10.18 -19.42 6.81
CA TYR A 64 -9.95 -19.36 8.24
C TYR A 64 -10.94 -20.27 8.98
N PRO A 65 -10.52 -20.97 10.07
CA PRO A 65 -11.40 -21.92 10.76
C PRO A 65 -12.60 -21.18 11.37
N GLN A 66 -13.78 -21.51 10.92
CA GLN A 66 -15.07 -21.03 11.41
C GLN A 66 -15.34 -21.68 12.77
N THR A 67 -15.10 -20.96 13.87
CA THR A 67 -15.64 -21.34 15.18
C THR A 67 -17.11 -20.93 15.21
N GLY A 68 -18.03 -21.88 15.42
CA GLY A 68 -19.49 -21.83 15.27
C GLY A 68 -20.30 -20.76 16.00
N LYS A 69 -19.87 -19.50 15.97
CA LYS A 69 -20.72 -18.31 16.17
C LYS A 69 -21.09 -17.80 14.77
N GLN A 70 -22.38 -17.46 14.57
CA GLN A 70 -22.82 -16.76 13.38
C GLN A 70 -21.99 -15.47 13.23
N LEU A 71 -20.90 -15.53 12.46
CA LEU A 71 -20.03 -14.37 12.21
C LEU A 71 -20.85 -13.39 11.39
N ARG A 72 -21.01 -12.17 11.88
CA ARG A 72 -21.60 -11.06 11.13
C ARG A 72 -20.75 -10.85 9.87
N ARG A 73 -21.39 -10.49 8.76
CA ARG A 73 -20.67 -10.13 7.54
C ARG A 73 -19.80 -8.89 7.80
N PRO A 74 -18.64 -8.74 7.12
CA PRO A 74 -17.77 -7.59 7.29
C PRO A 74 -18.51 -6.26 7.21
N GLU A 75 -19.42 -6.13 6.25
CA GLU A 75 -20.24 -4.94 6.01
C GLU A 75 -21.14 -4.62 7.20
N GLU A 76 -21.73 -5.66 7.82
CA GLU A 76 -22.58 -5.46 9.02
C GLU A 76 -21.79 -4.98 10.23
N VAL A 77 -20.56 -5.46 10.39
CA VAL A 77 -19.65 -5.00 11.46
C VAL A 77 -19.27 -3.55 11.22
N VAL A 78 -18.85 -3.22 10.00
CA VAL A 78 -18.43 -1.86 9.61
C VAL A 78 -19.56 -0.84 9.78
N GLU A 79 -20.80 -1.19 9.41
CA GLU A 79 -21.96 -0.29 9.60
C GLU A 79 -22.22 0.02 11.09
N LEU A 80 -21.98 -0.93 12.00
CA LEU A 80 -22.08 -0.66 13.44
C LEU A 80 -21.04 0.38 13.89
N TYR A 81 -19.78 0.19 13.49
CA TYR A 81 -18.73 1.17 13.79
C TYR A 81 -19.04 2.55 13.20
N LEU A 82 -19.56 2.62 11.97
CA LEU A 82 -19.97 3.88 11.33
C LEU A 82 -21.07 4.61 12.10
N GLN A 83 -22.00 3.87 12.71
CA GLN A 83 -23.06 4.45 13.52
C GLN A 83 -22.57 4.94 14.89
N GLU A 84 -21.55 4.30 15.47
CA GLU A 84 -20.98 4.67 16.76
C GLU A 84 -20.01 5.86 16.66
N LEU A 85 -19.33 6.03 15.52
CA LEU A 85 -18.38 7.12 15.31
C LEU A 85 -19.05 8.47 15.15
N SER A 86 -18.63 9.46 15.95
CA SER A 86 -18.96 10.87 15.70
C SER A 86 -18.37 11.36 14.37
N LEU A 87 -18.90 12.46 13.81
CA LEU A 87 -18.35 13.05 12.58
C LEU A 87 -16.85 13.35 12.74
N ARG A 88 -16.44 13.92 13.86
CA ARG A 88 -15.05 14.25 14.15
C ARG A 88 -14.15 12.99 14.14
N GLN A 89 -14.60 11.90 14.76
CA GLN A 89 -13.88 10.63 14.75
C GLN A 89 -13.81 10.02 13.35
N LYS A 90 -14.87 10.10 12.57
CA LYS A 90 -14.87 9.69 11.15
C LYS A 90 -13.84 10.46 10.34
N ILE A 91 -13.76 11.77 10.52
CA ILE A 91 -12.77 12.63 9.87
C ILE A 91 -11.36 12.21 10.30
N GLY A 92 -11.13 11.97 11.59
CA GLY A 92 -9.84 11.50 12.10
C GLY A 92 -9.37 10.19 11.43
N GLN A 93 -10.29 9.24 11.20
CA GLN A 93 -9.95 7.99 10.49
C GLN A 93 -9.45 8.22 9.06
N ARG A 94 -9.69 9.40 8.47
CA ARG A 94 -9.22 9.78 7.13
C ARG A 94 -7.78 10.30 7.10
N PHE A 95 -7.10 10.38 8.26
CA PHE A 95 -5.71 10.84 8.35
C PHE A 95 -4.76 9.71 8.75
N LEU A 96 -3.65 9.64 8.05
CA LEU A 96 -2.47 8.86 8.37
C LEU A 96 -1.32 9.83 8.59
N ALA A 97 -0.89 9.97 9.86
CA ALA A 97 0.03 11.02 10.28
C ALA A 97 1.43 10.50 10.58
N GLY A 98 2.45 11.24 10.12
CA GLY A 98 3.80 11.12 10.61
C GLY A 98 3.94 11.68 12.03
N PHE A 99 5.05 11.36 12.69
CA PHE A 99 5.38 11.92 13.99
C PHE A 99 6.89 11.89 14.25
N SER A 100 7.35 12.77 15.11
CA SER A 100 8.76 12.88 15.43
C SER A 100 9.19 11.97 16.57
N GLY A 101 10.44 11.47 16.52
CA GLY A 101 11.07 10.74 17.61
C GLY A 101 10.94 9.23 17.50
N LYS A 102 11.65 8.53 18.41
CA LYS A 102 11.77 7.06 18.45
C LYS A 102 10.97 6.42 19.57
N SER A 103 10.29 7.22 20.35
CA SER A 103 9.48 6.77 21.49
C SER A 103 8.09 7.36 21.43
N PHE A 104 7.14 6.66 22.03
CA PHE A 104 5.78 7.14 22.18
C PHE A 104 5.76 8.41 23.04
N SER A 105 5.27 9.52 22.47
CA SER A 105 5.29 10.85 23.09
C SER A 105 3.87 11.34 23.42
N ASN A 106 3.78 12.38 24.27
CA ASN A 106 2.49 13.02 24.56
C ASN A 106 1.85 13.65 23.32
N SER A 107 2.64 14.16 22.37
CA SER A 107 2.10 14.69 21.11
C SER A 107 1.52 13.57 20.26
N THR A 108 2.22 12.42 20.13
CA THR A 108 1.70 11.24 19.43
C THR A 108 0.45 10.68 20.11
N LYS A 109 0.42 10.68 21.45
CA LYS A 109 -0.75 10.29 22.23
C LYS A 109 -1.97 11.16 21.91
N LYS A 110 -1.78 12.48 21.84
CA LYS A 110 -2.86 13.43 21.48
C LYS A 110 -3.41 13.19 20.07
N LEU A 111 -2.55 12.90 19.07
CA LEU A 111 -3.03 12.57 17.73
C LEU A 111 -4.00 11.38 17.75
N ILE A 112 -3.77 10.41 18.61
CA ILE A 112 -4.63 9.22 18.73
C ILE A 112 -5.89 9.53 19.55
N GLU A 113 -5.74 10.11 20.73
CA GLU A 113 -6.85 10.30 21.68
C GLU A 113 -7.77 11.46 21.27
N GLU A 114 -7.20 12.60 20.85
CA GLU A 114 -7.97 13.77 20.47
C GLU A 114 -8.30 13.76 18.96
N GLY A 115 -7.35 13.32 18.09
CA GLY A 115 -7.52 13.25 16.64
C GLY A 115 -8.30 12.04 16.18
N TYR A 116 -8.24 10.94 16.91
CA TYR A 116 -8.84 9.66 16.50
C TYR A 116 -8.36 9.20 15.11
N ILE A 117 -7.07 9.45 14.82
CA ILE A 117 -6.47 9.24 13.50
C ILE A 117 -6.56 7.78 13.04
N GLY A 118 -6.65 7.58 11.71
CA GLY A 118 -6.76 6.27 11.10
C GLY A 118 -5.46 5.46 11.11
N GLY A 119 -4.32 6.13 11.16
CA GLY A 119 -3.03 5.47 11.20
C GLY A 119 -1.86 6.41 11.43
N VAL A 120 -0.68 5.80 11.49
CA VAL A 120 0.60 6.50 11.60
C VAL A 120 1.58 6.01 10.55
N MET A 121 2.48 6.89 10.11
CA MET A 121 3.58 6.56 9.21
C MET A 121 4.89 6.47 9.98
N LEU A 122 5.57 5.33 9.87
CA LEU A 122 6.93 5.17 10.38
C LEU A 122 7.93 5.52 9.28
N SER A 123 8.81 6.45 9.60
CA SER A 123 9.93 6.82 8.76
C SER A 123 11.26 6.40 9.40
N ARG A 124 12.37 6.54 8.68
CA ARG A 124 13.69 6.12 9.16
C ARG A 124 14.07 6.74 10.50
N HIS A 125 13.65 7.97 10.79
CA HIS A 125 13.96 8.64 12.05
C HIS A 125 13.21 8.09 13.26
N ASN A 126 12.13 7.33 13.07
CA ASN A 126 11.42 6.63 14.13
C ASN A 126 12.08 5.30 14.53
N ILE A 127 13.07 4.82 13.75
CA ILE A 127 13.61 3.47 13.86
C ILE A 127 15.00 3.51 14.46
N GLN A 128 15.26 2.63 15.46
CA GLN A 128 16.55 2.47 16.11
C GLN A 128 16.99 1.01 16.17
N ASN A 129 16.12 0.11 16.63
CA ASN A 129 16.34 -1.33 16.70
C ASN A 129 14.98 -2.06 16.81
N ARG A 130 15.00 -3.39 16.65
CA ARG A 130 13.77 -4.20 16.66
C ARG A 130 12.93 -4.05 17.93
N ALA A 131 13.59 -4.06 19.11
CA ALA A 131 12.88 -3.98 20.39
C ALA A 131 12.18 -2.62 20.56
N GLN A 132 12.87 -1.54 20.17
CA GLN A 132 12.34 -0.17 20.23
C GLN A 132 11.13 -0.02 19.29
N VAL A 133 11.23 -0.46 18.02
CA VAL A 133 10.12 -0.33 17.05
C VAL A 133 8.89 -1.11 17.50
N ARG A 134 9.09 -2.34 18.00
CA ARG A 134 7.99 -3.14 18.55
C ARG A 134 7.30 -2.47 19.73
N ALA A 135 8.08 -1.99 20.72
CA ALA A 135 7.53 -1.28 21.88
C ALA A 135 6.77 -0.02 21.47
N LEU A 136 7.27 0.72 20.46
CA LEU A 136 6.59 1.87 19.91
C LEU A 136 5.26 1.48 19.24
N ALA A 137 5.26 0.47 18.38
CA ALA A 137 4.06 -0.04 17.70
C ALA A 137 3.02 -0.58 18.70
N GLU A 138 3.46 -1.29 19.74
CA GLU A 138 2.60 -1.79 20.82
C GLU A 138 1.91 -0.63 21.55
N ALA A 139 2.66 0.40 21.98
CA ALA A 139 2.12 1.57 22.67
C ALA A 139 1.12 2.37 21.80
N LEU A 140 1.40 2.50 20.50
CA LEU A 140 0.49 3.12 19.52
C LEU A 140 -0.84 2.35 19.45
N GLN A 141 -0.78 1.03 19.28
CA GLN A 141 -1.97 0.18 19.18
C GLN A 141 -2.76 0.11 20.49
N GLU A 142 -2.09 0.00 21.63
CA GLU A 142 -2.75 0.00 22.96
C GLU A 142 -3.53 1.30 23.16
N THR A 143 -2.93 2.44 22.84
CA THR A 143 -3.59 3.75 22.96
C THR A 143 -4.82 3.85 22.06
N ALA A 144 -4.72 3.39 20.82
CA ALA A 144 -5.83 3.42 19.87
C ALA A 144 -6.97 2.49 20.28
N ARG A 145 -6.65 1.28 20.71
CA ARG A 145 -7.65 0.30 21.18
C ARG A 145 -8.32 0.66 22.48
N ALA A 146 -7.72 1.54 23.28
CA ALA A 146 -8.33 2.07 24.50
C ALA A 146 -9.43 3.13 24.22
N GLN A 147 -9.54 3.61 22.97
CA GLN A 147 -10.58 4.57 22.57
C GLN A 147 -11.95 3.89 22.39
N ASN A 148 -13.03 4.69 22.30
CA ASN A 148 -14.38 4.21 22.07
C ASN A 148 -15.00 4.87 20.84
N PRO A 149 -15.42 4.11 19.79
CA PRO A 149 -15.23 2.66 19.65
C PRO A 149 -13.75 2.27 19.50
N SER A 150 -13.42 1.02 19.87
CA SER A 150 -12.05 0.51 19.78
C SER A 150 -11.68 0.19 18.34
N ILE A 151 -10.76 0.97 17.77
CA ILE A 151 -10.27 0.79 16.39
C ILE A 151 -8.74 0.87 16.40
N GLY A 152 -8.07 -0.21 15.91
CA GLY A 152 -6.62 -0.22 15.77
C GLY A 152 -6.13 0.71 14.66
N LEU A 153 -4.87 1.12 14.74
CA LEU A 153 -4.21 1.99 13.76
C LEU A 153 -3.66 1.20 12.57
N PHE A 154 -3.69 1.77 11.38
CA PHE A 154 -2.69 1.43 10.39
C PHE A 154 -1.32 1.94 10.88
N ILE A 155 -0.34 1.03 10.94
CA ILE A 155 1.07 1.38 11.17
C ILE A 155 1.77 1.14 9.84
N ALA A 156 1.96 2.23 9.09
CA ALA A 156 2.43 2.22 7.72
C ALA A 156 3.96 2.37 7.63
N ILE A 157 4.52 1.83 6.56
CA ILE A 157 5.94 1.94 6.26
C ILE A 157 6.20 1.87 4.75
N ASP A 158 7.27 2.56 4.27
CA ASP A 158 7.86 2.35 2.95
C ASP A 158 8.98 1.33 3.02
N GLN A 159 8.66 0.08 2.76
CA GLN A 159 9.64 -1.01 2.74
C GLN A 159 9.59 -1.69 1.37
N GLU A 160 10.20 -1.03 0.37
CA GLU A 160 10.20 -1.47 -1.03
C GLU A 160 11.35 -2.44 -1.34
N GLY A 161 12.48 -2.28 -0.64
CA GLY A 161 13.79 -2.82 -1.00
C GLY A 161 14.68 -1.77 -1.67
N GLY A 162 15.93 -2.13 -1.98
CA GLY A 162 16.88 -1.21 -2.58
C GLY A 162 17.10 0.06 -1.75
N ARG A 163 16.99 1.22 -2.39
CA ARG A 163 17.18 2.54 -1.75
C ARG A 163 16.02 2.95 -0.84
N VAL A 164 14.83 2.41 -1.05
CA VAL A 164 13.66 2.65 -0.20
C VAL A 164 13.50 1.51 0.80
N ASN A 165 14.33 1.55 1.80
CA ASN A 165 14.40 0.58 2.89
C ASN A 165 14.43 1.34 4.22
N ARG A 166 13.25 1.50 4.87
CA ARG A 166 13.14 2.22 6.14
C ARG A 166 13.59 1.36 7.32
N LEU A 167 13.32 0.05 7.25
CA LEU A 167 13.75 -0.94 8.24
C LEU A 167 15.19 -1.40 7.99
N ASP A 168 16.13 -0.48 7.81
CA ASP A 168 17.55 -0.79 7.59
C ASP A 168 18.23 -1.20 8.90
N LEU A 169 17.88 -2.37 9.41
CA LEU A 169 18.45 -2.98 10.61
C LEU A 169 19.28 -4.19 10.21
N ASP A 170 20.48 -4.34 10.79
CA ASP A 170 21.41 -5.45 10.48
C ASP A 170 20.81 -6.85 10.73
N THR A 171 19.74 -6.93 11.50
CA THR A 171 19.03 -8.17 11.83
C THR A 171 17.87 -8.49 10.88
N LEU A 172 17.66 -7.68 9.85
CA LEU A 172 16.63 -7.87 8.82
C LEU A 172 17.28 -8.11 7.46
N THR A 173 16.51 -8.72 6.58
CA THR A 173 16.97 -9.04 5.22
C THR A 173 17.07 -7.78 4.37
N ARG A 174 18.22 -7.56 3.74
CA ARG A 174 18.41 -6.48 2.77
C ARG A 174 18.13 -7.00 1.37
N PHE A 175 17.07 -6.50 0.77
CA PHE A 175 16.72 -6.84 -0.59
C PHE A 175 17.35 -5.85 -1.58
N PRO A 176 17.76 -6.30 -2.78
CA PRO A 176 18.15 -5.41 -3.87
C PRO A 176 16.96 -4.56 -4.32
N ALA A 177 17.21 -3.57 -5.18
CA ALA A 177 16.15 -2.76 -5.76
C ALA A 177 15.15 -3.61 -6.55
N PRO A 178 13.85 -3.24 -6.57
CA PRO A 178 12.81 -3.98 -7.28
C PRO A 178 13.09 -4.22 -8.77
N TYR A 179 13.87 -3.34 -9.43
CA TYR A 179 14.31 -3.51 -10.80
C TYR A 179 14.97 -4.88 -11.03
N TYR A 180 15.82 -5.31 -10.12
CA TYR A 180 16.49 -6.61 -10.25
C TYR A 180 15.54 -7.81 -10.05
N TRP A 181 14.42 -7.61 -9.35
CA TRP A 181 13.40 -8.67 -9.22
C TRP A 181 12.58 -8.82 -10.50
N GLY A 182 12.35 -7.70 -11.23
CA GLY A 182 11.66 -7.70 -12.52
C GLY A 182 12.41 -8.44 -13.63
N GLU A 183 13.74 -8.54 -13.54
CA GLU A 183 14.57 -9.24 -14.50
C GLU A 183 14.52 -10.78 -14.38
N TYR A 184 14.09 -11.33 -13.24
CA TYR A 184 13.96 -12.76 -13.06
C TYR A 184 12.79 -13.33 -13.88
N GLN A 185 13.04 -14.43 -14.58
CA GLN A 185 11.99 -15.08 -15.38
C GLN A 185 10.88 -15.69 -14.51
N ASP A 186 11.24 -16.23 -13.34
CA ASP A 186 10.28 -16.82 -12.41
C ASP A 186 9.74 -15.76 -11.42
N PRO A 187 8.47 -15.35 -11.55
CA PRO A 187 7.89 -14.34 -10.70
C PRO A 187 7.71 -14.76 -9.22
N HIS A 188 7.85 -16.05 -8.91
CA HIS A 188 7.83 -16.55 -7.52
C HIS A 188 8.97 -15.98 -6.66
N TYR A 189 10.07 -15.49 -7.28
CA TYR A 189 11.09 -14.74 -6.53
C TYR A 189 10.51 -13.44 -5.94
N VAL A 190 9.64 -12.74 -6.69
CA VAL A 190 8.97 -11.52 -6.21
C VAL A 190 8.03 -11.86 -5.07
N GLU A 191 7.26 -12.95 -5.19
CA GLU A 191 6.37 -13.43 -4.12
C GLU A 191 7.15 -13.75 -2.84
N ALA A 192 8.26 -14.47 -2.96
CA ALA A 192 9.10 -14.83 -1.82
C ALA A 192 9.74 -13.60 -1.16
N ALA A 193 10.26 -12.65 -1.95
CA ALA A 193 10.81 -11.40 -1.44
C ALA A 193 9.74 -10.58 -0.69
N ALA A 194 8.57 -10.40 -1.31
CA ALA A 194 7.44 -9.71 -0.71
C ALA A 194 6.97 -10.37 0.61
N TYR A 195 6.93 -11.70 0.64
CA TYR A 195 6.60 -12.45 1.85
C TYR A 195 7.58 -12.16 3.00
N ILE A 196 8.90 -12.19 2.72
CA ILE A 196 9.92 -11.97 3.75
C ILE A 196 9.87 -10.51 4.23
N ILE A 197 9.87 -9.54 3.31
CA ILE A 197 9.74 -8.10 3.62
C ILE A 197 8.53 -7.87 4.54
N SER A 198 7.39 -8.41 4.15
CA SER A 198 6.13 -8.25 4.86
C SER A 198 6.13 -8.92 6.23
N ARG A 199 6.69 -10.14 6.34
CA ARG A 199 6.84 -10.85 7.63
C ARG A 199 7.76 -10.11 8.59
N GLU A 200 8.85 -9.54 8.09
CA GLU A 200 9.77 -8.74 8.87
C GLU A 200 9.11 -7.43 9.35
N ALA A 201 8.42 -6.71 8.47
CA ALA A 201 7.67 -5.50 8.83
C ALA A 201 6.56 -5.81 9.87
N LEU A 202 5.77 -6.86 9.64
CA LEU A 202 4.73 -7.29 10.57
C LEU A 202 5.30 -7.70 11.94
N SER A 203 6.49 -8.34 11.97
CA SER A 203 7.18 -8.71 13.22
C SER A 203 7.57 -7.52 14.08
N LEU A 204 7.58 -6.31 13.50
CA LEU A 204 7.87 -5.04 14.16
C LEU A 204 6.61 -4.21 14.43
N GLY A 205 5.44 -4.74 14.09
CA GLY A 205 4.14 -4.11 14.32
C GLY A 205 3.60 -3.28 13.17
N CYS A 206 4.31 -3.18 12.01
CA CYS A 206 3.75 -2.58 10.80
C CYS A 206 2.70 -3.51 10.20
N ASN A 207 1.55 -2.99 9.78
CA ASN A 207 0.43 -3.78 9.26
C ASN A 207 -0.03 -3.33 7.87
N ILE A 208 0.58 -2.28 7.31
CA ILE A 208 0.40 -1.81 5.94
C ILE A 208 1.76 -1.36 5.38
N ASN A 209 2.09 -1.81 4.17
CA ASN A 209 3.32 -1.45 3.46
C ASN A 209 3.01 -0.69 2.18
N PHE A 210 3.63 0.46 1.95
CA PHE A 210 3.52 1.26 0.74
C PHE A 210 4.42 0.68 -0.37
N ALA A 211 4.08 -0.52 -0.80
CA ALA A 211 4.69 -1.30 -1.85
C ALA A 211 3.67 -2.31 -2.40
N PRO A 212 3.80 -2.77 -3.67
CA PRO A 212 4.88 -2.48 -4.62
C PRO A 212 4.71 -1.19 -5.40
N VAL A 213 5.82 -0.72 -6.01
CA VAL A 213 5.81 0.32 -7.04
C VAL A 213 5.39 -0.32 -8.36
N LEU A 214 4.34 0.21 -9.00
CA LEU A 214 3.84 -0.23 -10.31
C LEU A 214 4.14 0.75 -11.44
N ASP A 215 4.87 1.83 -11.14
CA ASP A 215 5.36 2.76 -12.13
C ASP A 215 6.33 2.06 -13.09
N LEU A 216 6.27 2.42 -14.38
CA LEU A 216 7.16 1.87 -15.39
C LEU A 216 8.53 2.55 -15.35
N TYR A 217 9.58 1.79 -15.69
CA TYR A 217 10.93 2.32 -15.86
C TYR A 217 11.06 2.97 -17.23
N ASN A 218 10.60 4.23 -17.36
CA ASN A 218 10.59 4.96 -18.64
C ASN A 218 11.64 6.07 -18.75
N THR A 219 12.40 6.33 -17.69
CA THR A 219 13.37 7.43 -17.62
C THR A 219 14.72 6.93 -17.10
N PRO A 220 15.84 7.59 -17.50
CA PRO A 220 17.19 7.23 -17.06
C PRO A 220 17.37 7.27 -15.53
N ASP A 221 18.53 6.79 -15.08
CA ASP A 221 18.94 6.53 -13.69
C ASP A 221 18.71 7.65 -12.65
N ASP A 222 18.45 8.88 -13.06
CA ASP A 222 18.21 10.03 -12.16
C ASP A 222 16.72 10.29 -11.86
N SER A 223 15.82 9.43 -12.32
CA SER A 223 14.38 9.60 -12.05
C SER A 223 13.99 9.22 -10.61
N VAL A 224 12.91 9.82 -10.14
CA VAL A 224 12.30 9.51 -8.83
C VAL A 224 11.97 8.03 -8.71
N VAL A 225 11.48 7.43 -9.78
CA VAL A 225 11.12 6.02 -9.86
C VAL A 225 12.38 5.16 -10.02
N GLY A 226 13.11 5.31 -11.12
CA GLY A 226 14.35 4.60 -11.39
C GLY A 226 14.27 3.11 -11.04
N ASP A 227 15.25 2.64 -10.28
CA ASP A 227 15.38 1.24 -9.84
C ASP A 227 14.30 0.75 -8.85
N ARG A 228 13.37 1.62 -8.43
CA ARG A 228 12.17 1.23 -7.67
C ARG A 228 11.13 0.53 -8.54
N SER A 229 11.14 0.79 -9.86
CA SER A 229 10.29 0.08 -10.82
C SER A 229 10.78 -1.36 -11.04
N MET A 230 9.87 -2.26 -11.34
CA MET A 230 10.17 -3.65 -11.72
C MET A 230 10.38 -3.83 -13.23
N GLY A 231 10.48 -2.74 -14.01
CA GLY A 231 10.83 -2.80 -15.43
C GLY A 231 10.03 -1.85 -16.33
N GLU A 232 10.24 -1.99 -17.64
CA GLU A 232 9.66 -1.13 -18.68
C GLU A 232 8.36 -1.72 -19.28
N ASN A 233 8.21 -3.04 -19.23
CA ASN A 233 7.07 -3.72 -19.84
C ASN A 233 5.86 -3.69 -18.89
N PRO A 234 4.75 -3.03 -19.26
CA PRO A 234 3.60 -2.84 -18.35
C PRO A 234 2.92 -4.15 -17.96
N VAL A 235 2.91 -5.18 -18.83
CA VAL A 235 2.34 -6.49 -18.51
C VAL A 235 3.19 -7.19 -17.46
N LEU A 236 4.52 -7.19 -17.63
CA LEU A 236 5.45 -7.81 -16.68
C LEU A 236 5.43 -7.09 -15.33
N VAL A 237 5.42 -5.75 -15.32
CA VAL A 237 5.32 -4.98 -14.06
C VAL A 237 4.01 -5.31 -13.34
N GLY A 238 2.89 -5.39 -14.05
CA GLY A 238 1.61 -5.79 -13.49
C GLY A 238 1.62 -7.21 -12.93
N GLU A 239 2.18 -8.17 -13.67
CA GLU A 239 2.34 -9.55 -13.23
C GLU A 239 3.20 -9.63 -11.96
N ARG A 240 4.38 -9.01 -11.94
CA ARG A 240 5.28 -8.95 -10.78
C ARG A 240 4.58 -8.30 -9.58
N GLY A 241 3.81 -7.22 -9.83
CA GLY A 241 2.97 -6.59 -8.82
C GLY A 241 2.00 -7.57 -8.17
N VAL A 242 1.33 -8.41 -8.94
CA VAL A 242 0.40 -9.44 -8.43
C VAL A 242 1.12 -10.47 -7.56
N TYR A 243 2.29 -10.96 -7.98
CA TYR A 243 3.08 -11.87 -7.15
C TYR A 243 3.54 -11.21 -5.85
N TYR A 244 3.89 -9.91 -5.88
CA TYR A 244 4.15 -9.15 -4.66
C TYR A 244 2.93 -9.15 -3.73
N LEU A 245 1.74 -8.83 -4.26
CA LEU A 245 0.50 -8.85 -3.48
C LEU A 245 0.23 -10.22 -2.84
N TYR A 246 0.47 -11.32 -3.56
CA TYR A 246 0.31 -12.67 -3.01
C TYR A 246 1.27 -12.93 -1.84
N GLY A 247 2.54 -12.56 -1.98
CA GLY A 247 3.54 -12.70 -0.90
C GLY A 247 3.15 -11.90 0.34
N ALA A 248 2.76 -10.64 0.17
CA ALA A 248 2.34 -9.76 1.25
C ALA A 248 1.07 -10.25 1.97
N ARG A 249 0.05 -10.69 1.22
CA ARG A 249 -1.18 -11.27 1.78
C ARG A 249 -0.91 -12.52 2.58
N ARG A 250 -0.07 -13.42 2.07
CA ARG A 250 0.35 -14.62 2.77
C ARG A 250 1.10 -14.31 4.06
N ALA A 251 1.82 -13.20 4.10
CA ALA A 251 2.49 -12.69 5.30
C ALA A 251 1.52 -12.07 6.31
N GLY A 252 0.35 -11.58 5.87
CA GLY A 252 -0.66 -10.94 6.71
C GLY A 252 -0.52 -9.41 6.81
N ILE A 253 0.06 -8.74 5.80
CA ILE A 253 0.18 -7.28 5.74
C ILE A 253 -0.60 -6.72 4.54
N ALA A 254 -1.22 -5.55 4.71
CA ALA A 254 -1.85 -4.84 3.61
C ALA A 254 -0.81 -4.21 2.69
N SER A 255 -1.04 -4.28 1.37
CA SER A 255 -0.18 -3.67 0.36
C SER A 255 -0.84 -2.46 -0.28
N VAL A 256 -0.04 -1.45 -0.59
CA VAL A 256 -0.47 -0.24 -1.30
C VAL A 256 0.34 -0.10 -2.57
N VAL A 257 -0.31 -0.29 -3.72
CA VAL A 257 0.36 -0.09 -5.02
C VAL A 257 0.46 1.39 -5.34
N LYS A 258 1.57 1.81 -5.98
CA LYS A 258 1.87 3.23 -6.22
C LYS A 258 2.69 3.45 -7.49
N HIS A 259 2.69 4.65 -8.03
CA HIS A 259 1.95 5.86 -7.69
C HIS A 259 0.94 6.17 -8.80
N PHE A 260 -0.35 5.98 -8.53
CA PHE A 260 -1.41 6.14 -9.54
C PHE A 260 -1.53 7.60 -10.02
N PRO A 261 -1.65 7.84 -11.34
CA PRO A 261 -1.86 6.90 -12.43
C PRO A 261 -0.57 6.42 -13.14
N GLY A 262 0.61 6.70 -12.61
CA GLY A 262 1.92 6.28 -13.12
C GLY A 262 2.94 7.42 -13.07
N HIS A 263 4.02 7.23 -12.32
CA HIS A 263 5.07 8.24 -12.11
C HIS A 263 6.28 8.06 -13.06
N GLY A 264 6.29 6.97 -13.86
CA GLY A 264 7.48 6.57 -14.62
C GLY A 264 7.88 7.51 -15.75
N ARG A 265 6.97 8.36 -16.26
CA ARG A 265 7.24 9.33 -17.34
C ARG A 265 7.79 10.66 -16.86
N THR A 266 7.82 10.89 -15.55
CA THR A 266 8.29 12.17 -15.02
C THR A 266 9.80 12.27 -15.04
N THR A 267 10.30 13.43 -15.42
CA THR A 267 11.72 13.80 -15.32
C THR A 267 11.98 14.77 -14.16
N VAL A 268 10.91 15.21 -13.50
CA VAL A 268 10.92 16.15 -12.38
C VAL A 268 10.49 15.40 -11.12
N ASP A 269 11.20 15.66 -10.03
CA ASP A 269 10.89 15.09 -8.72
C ASP A 269 9.73 15.86 -8.07
N SER A 270 8.64 15.18 -7.80
CA SER A 270 7.46 15.73 -7.12
C SER A 270 7.72 16.24 -5.70
N HIS A 271 8.86 15.90 -5.09
CA HIS A 271 9.32 16.51 -3.84
C HIS A 271 9.76 17.97 -4.02
N HIS A 272 10.01 18.44 -5.24
CA HIS A 272 10.56 19.77 -5.51
C HIS A 272 9.70 20.62 -6.42
N GLU A 273 8.93 20.03 -7.32
CA GLU A 273 8.10 20.72 -8.31
C GLU A 273 6.94 19.85 -8.76
N LEU A 274 5.86 20.43 -9.28
CA LEU A 274 4.72 19.70 -9.84
C LEU A 274 5.09 19.11 -11.20
N PRO A 275 5.25 17.78 -11.33
CA PRO A 275 5.52 17.15 -12.61
C PRO A 275 4.30 17.26 -13.54
N VAL A 276 4.57 17.40 -14.85
CA VAL A 276 3.55 17.42 -15.90
C VAL A 276 3.80 16.27 -16.87
N VAL A 277 2.78 15.45 -17.13
CA VAL A 277 2.82 14.36 -18.11
C VAL A 277 1.78 14.63 -19.19
N ASP A 278 2.24 15.07 -20.36
CA ASP A 278 1.39 15.47 -21.49
C ASP A 278 1.12 14.27 -22.42
N ILE A 279 0.20 13.40 -22.00
CA ILE A 279 -0.26 12.24 -22.77
C ILE A 279 -1.79 12.17 -22.77
N ASP A 280 -2.34 11.56 -23.82
CA ASP A 280 -3.78 11.33 -23.90
C ASP A 280 -4.23 10.13 -22.99
N GLU A 281 -5.53 10.11 -22.71
CA GLU A 281 -6.13 9.05 -21.87
C GLU A 281 -5.90 7.65 -22.45
N LYS A 282 -5.88 7.52 -23.79
CA LYS A 282 -5.68 6.22 -24.43
C LYS A 282 -4.27 5.68 -24.19
N THR A 283 -3.25 6.54 -24.28
CA THR A 283 -1.86 6.18 -23.97
C THR A 283 -1.73 5.80 -22.50
N LEU A 284 -2.29 6.64 -21.61
CA LEU A 284 -2.30 6.36 -20.16
C LEU A 284 -2.92 4.99 -19.84
N LEU A 285 -4.07 4.66 -20.43
CA LEU A 285 -4.78 3.39 -20.19
C LEU A 285 -4.03 2.16 -20.70
N ASN A 286 -3.35 2.27 -21.84
CA ASN A 286 -2.73 1.12 -22.48
C ASN A 286 -1.30 0.85 -22.01
N GLU A 287 -0.68 1.83 -21.35
CA GLU A 287 0.71 1.77 -20.91
C GLU A 287 0.79 1.91 -19.39
N ASP A 288 0.78 3.14 -18.87
CA ASP A 288 1.08 3.43 -17.46
C ASP A 288 0.05 2.82 -16.48
N LEU A 289 -1.22 2.75 -16.88
CA LEU A 289 -2.29 2.18 -16.05
C LEU A 289 -2.41 0.66 -16.17
N LEU A 290 -1.79 0.03 -17.14
CA LEU A 290 -1.96 -1.43 -17.33
C LEU A 290 -1.48 -2.24 -16.11
N PRO A 291 -0.36 -1.91 -15.43
CA PRO A 291 0.01 -2.57 -14.19
C PRO A 291 -1.05 -2.43 -13.07
N PHE A 292 -1.64 -1.23 -12.93
CA PHE A 292 -2.70 -0.98 -11.96
C PHE A 292 -3.97 -1.75 -12.29
N GLN A 293 -4.38 -1.81 -13.58
CA GLN A 293 -5.52 -2.60 -14.03
C GLN A 293 -5.35 -4.08 -13.68
N ILE A 294 -4.15 -4.64 -13.88
CA ILE A 294 -3.82 -6.01 -13.54
C ILE A 294 -3.92 -6.20 -12.02
N ALA A 295 -3.33 -5.31 -11.21
CA ALA A 295 -3.40 -5.38 -9.76
C ALA A 295 -4.85 -5.26 -9.22
N ILE A 296 -5.68 -4.39 -9.81
CA ILE A 296 -7.10 -4.22 -9.44
C ILE A 296 -7.88 -5.51 -9.69
N ARG A 297 -7.70 -6.15 -10.86
CA ARG A 297 -8.35 -7.44 -11.18
C ARG A 297 -7.96 -8.56 -10.20
N HIS A 298 -6.78 -8.47 -9.57
CA HIS A 298 -6.31 -9.40 -8.54
C HIS A 298 -6.57 -8.91 -7.12
N GLY A 299 -7.49 -7.93 -6.98
CA GLY A 299 -8.06 -7.49 -5.71
C GLY A 299 -7.07 -6.76 -4.82
N VAL A 300 -6.22 -5.86 -5.37
CA VAL A 300 -5.38 -4.98 -4.55
C VAL A 300 -6.23 -4.21 -3.54
N GLU A 301 -5.71 -4.08 -2.33
CA GLU A 301 -6.45 -3.49 -1.21
C GLU A 301 -6.42 -1.96 -1.18
N ALA A 302 -5.29 -1.38 -1.59
CA ALA A 302 -5.11 0.07 -1.56
C ALA A 302 -4.22 0.55 -2.71
N VAL A 303 -4.50 1.78 -3.15
CA VAL A 303 -3.76 2.49 -4.20
C VAL A 303 -3.32 3.83 -3.65
N MET A 304 -2.05 4.19 -3.82
CA MET A 304 -1.52 5.51 -3.50
C MET A 304 -1.48 6.36 -4.77
N THR A 305 -1.91 7.62 -4.65
CA THR A 305 -1.94 8.59 -5.75
C THR A 305 -0.59 9.26 -5.95
N ALA A 306 -0.35 9.81 -7.15
CA ALA A 306 0.80 10.66 -7.46
C ALA A 306 0.41 12.14 -7.54
N HIS A 307 1.33 13.03 -7.21
CA HIS A 307 1.17 14.48 -7.40
C HIS A 307 1.67 14.88 -8.79
N ILE A 308 0.92 14.52 -9.83
CA ILE A 308 1.26 14.72 -11.24
C ILE A 308 0.09 15.36 -11.98
N LEU A 309 0.35 16.39 -12.76
CA LEU A 309 -0.64 17.00 -13.64
C LEU A 309 -0.67 16.29 -15.00
N TYR A 310 -1.86 15.90 -15.44
CA TYR A 310 -2.15 15.32 -16.76
C TYR A 310 -3.08 16.26 -17.55
N PRO A 311 -2.55 17.30 -18.21
CA PRO A 311 -3.37 18.39 -18.74
C PRO A 311 -4.34 17.98 -19.84
N GLN A 312 -4.11 16.85 -20.54
CA GLN A 312 -5.07 16.33 -21.52
C GLN A 312 -6.26 15.58 -20.89
N ILE A 313 -6.22 15.32 -19.55
CA ILE A 313 -7.27 14.59 -18.83
C ILE A 313 -7.93 15.51 -17.81
N ASP A 314 -7.14 16.19 -17.02
CA ASP A 314 -7.56 17.20 -16.05
C ASP A 314 -6.53 18.33 -16.06
N PRO A 315 -6.84 19.49 -16.72
CA PRO A 315 -5.89 20.59 -16.80
C PRO A 315 -5.75 21.40 -15.52
N ASP A 316 -6.70 21.26 -14.58
CA ASP A 316 -6.82 22.13 -13.41
C ASP A 316 -6.19 21.49 -12.15
N PHE A 317 -6.23 20.16 -12.04
CA PHE A 317 -5.82 19.45 -10.82
C PHE A 317 -4.85 18.31 -11.07
N PRO A 318 -3.78 18.20 -10.25
CA PRO A 318 -2.92 17.01 -10.26
C PRO A 318 -3.71 15.78 -9.78
N ALA A 319 -3.24 14.59 -10.12
CA ALA A 319 -4.00 13.34 -9.97
C ALA A 319 -4.58 13.12 -8.56
N THR A 320 -3.85 13.47 -7.51
CA THR A 320 -4.35 13.39 -6.12
C THR A 320 -5.59 14.25 -5.86
N LEU A 321 -5.74 15.37 -6.57
CA LEU A 321 -6.83 16.33 -6.39
C LEU A 321 -7.89 16.25 -7.50
N SER A 322 -7.70 15.37 -8.49
CA SER A 322 -8.55 15.25 -9.68
C SER A 322 -9.68 14.25 -9.49
N ALA A 323 -10.91 14.75 -9.44
CA ALA A 323 -12.10 13.90 -9.46
C ALA A 323 -12.24 13.11 -10.77
N THR A 324 -11.76 13.66 -11.87
CA THR A 324 -11.73 12.99 -13.19
C THR A 324 -10.88 11.72 -13.12
N LEU A 325 -9.69 11.80 -12.52
CA LEU A 325 -8.78 10.66 -12.41
C LEU A 325 -9.20 9.68 -11.31
N LEU A 326 -9.61 10.16 -10.13
CA LEU A 326 -9.90 9.25 -9.01
C LEU A 326 -11.33 8.69 -9.07
N ARG A 327 -12.36 9.53 -9.15
CA ARG A 327 -13.75 9.07 -9.24
C ARG A 327 -14.10 8.54 -10.62
N GLY A 328 -13.71 9.27 -11.68
CA GLY A 328 -14.03 8.92 -13.05
C GLY A 328 -13.25 7.70 -13.54
N LEU A 329 -11.93 7.76 -13.47
CA LEU A 329 -11.09 6.72 -14.05
C LEU A 329 -10.84 5.57 -13.08
N LEU A 330 -10.26 5.81 -11.90
CA LEU A 330 -9.89 4.74 -10.96
C LEU A 330 -11.12 3.99 -10.40
N ARG A 331 -12.11 4.73 -9.87
CA ARG A 331 -13.34 4.12 -9.36
C ARG A 331 -14.26 3.66 -10.48
N GLY A 332 -14.63 4.59 -11.39
CA GLY A 332 -15.68 4.36 -12.37
C GLY A 332 -15.28 3.40 -13.49
N ARG A 333 -14.12 3.65 -14.14
CA ARG A 333 -13.72 2.87 -15.31
C ARG A 333 -12.91 1.62 -14.96
N LEU A 334 -11.99 1.72 -13.99
CA LEU A 334 -11.16 0.58 -13.59
C LEU A 334 -11.83 -0.29 -12.52
N GLY A 335 -12.93 0.17 -11.90
CA GLY A 335 -13.72 -0.58 -10.92
C GLY A 335 -13.00 -0.82 -9.60
N PHE A 336 -12.14 0.13 -9.16
CA PHE A 336 -11.41 -0.02 -7.91
C PHE A 336 -12.28 0.36 -6.71
N ASP A 337 -12.56 -0.60 -5.83
CA ASP A 337 -13.38 -0.39 -4.62
C ASP A 337 -12.57 -0.33 -3.31
N GLY A 338 -11.24 -0.53 -3.38
CA GLY A 338 -10.34 -0.48 -2.21
C GLY A 338 -10.06 0.95 -1.71
N VAL A 339 -9.10 1.09 -0.83
CA VAL A 339 -8.73 2.37 -0.20
C VAL A 339 -7.81 3.18 -1.12
N ILE A 340 -8.13 4.45 -1.37
CA ILE A 340 -7.26 5.42 -2.04
C ILE A 340 -6.54 6.25 -0.99
N ILE A 341 -5.21 6.22 -1.01
CA ILE A 341 -4.34 6.98 -0.10
C ILE A 341 -3.63 8.05 -0.91
N SER A 342 -3.57 9.29 -0.44
CA SER A 342 -2.71 10.30 -1.08
C SER A 342 -1.23 9.93 -0.90
N ASP A 343 -0.34 10.36 -1.80
CA ASP A 343 1.04 10.57 -1.42
C ASP A 343 1.13 11.71 -0.40
N ASP A 344 2.31 11.97 0.14
CA ASP A 344 2.52 12.98 1.18
C ASP A 344 2.08 14.37 0.71
N ILE A 345 1.05 14.91 1.36
CA ILE A 345 0.48 16.22 1.01
C ILE A 345 1.42 17.40 1.30
N GLU A 346 2.55 17.16 1.96
CA GLU A 346 3.56 18.18 2.23
C GLU A 346 4.58 18.35 1.11
N MET A 347 4.53 17.50 0.07
CA MET A 347 5.41 17.62 -1.09
C MET A 347 5.19 18.94 -1.84
N ASP A 348 6.29 19.56 -2.29
CA ASP A 348 6.27 20.87 -2.97
C ASP A 348 5.42 20.87 -4.24
N ALA A 349 5.22 19.72 -4.89
CA ALA A 349 4.31 19.55 -6.01
C ALA A 349 2.87 20.05 -5.70
N LEU A 350 2.41 19.94 -4.47
CA LEU A 350 1.12 20.48 -4.04
C LEU A 350 1.26 21.80 -3.28
N ARG A 351 2.19 21.85 -2.32
CA ARG A 351 2.33 22.98 -1.40
C ARG A 351 2.71 24.31 -2.07
N SER A 352 3.36 24.26 -3.22
CA SER A 352 3.69 25.46 -4.01
C SER A 352 2.47 26.05 -4.73
N HIS A 353 1.38 25.32 -4.85
CA HIS A 353 0.20 25.69 -5.64
C HIS A 353 -1.09 25.79 -4.81
N PHE A 354 -1.18 25.06 -3.69
CA PHE A 354 -2.39 24.95 -2.87
C PHE A 354 -2.05 25.10 -1.39
N SER A 355 -2.94 25.66 -0.61
CA SER A 355 -2.90 25.61 0.85
C SER A 355 -3.22 24.19 1.35
N SER A 356 -2.83 23.88 2.59
CA SER A 356 -3.15 22.57 3.18
C SER A 356 -4.65 22.29 3.23
N GLN A 357 -5.46 23.31 3.50
CA GLN A 357 -6.93 23.21 3.48
C GLN A 357 -7.47 22.88 2.09
N GLU A 358 -6.97 23.56 1.05
CA GLU A 358 -7.37 23.28 -0.34
C GLU A 358 -6.97 21.87 -0.76
N ILE A 359 -5.75 21.42 -0.42
CA ILE A 359 -5.27 20.06 -0.72
C ILE A 359 -6.21 19.04 -0.09
N VAL A 360 -6.48 19.15 1.19
CA VAL A 360 -7.36 18.21 1.91
C VAL A 360 -8.79 18.27 1.34
N LYS A 361 -9.35 19.45 1.14
CA LYS A 361 -10.69 19.64 0.56
C LYS A 361 -10.81 19.00 -0.82
N HIS A 362 -9.91 19.34 -1.73
CA HIS A 362 -9.94 18.81 -3.10
C HIS A 362 -9.65 17.32 -3.14
N GLY A 363 -8.68 16.82 -2.35
CA GLY A 363 -8.37 15.40 -2.26
C GLY A 363 -9.56 14.56 -1.78
N LEU A 364 -10.23 14.97 -0.70
CA LEU A 364 -11.42 14.29 -0.17
C LEU A 364 -12.57 14.32 -1.20
N ASN A 365 -12.83 15.48 -1.82
CA ASN A 365 -13.85 15.62 -2.85
C ASN A 365 -13.51 14.85 -4.14
N ALA A 366 -12.23 14.69 -4.47
CA ALA A 366 -11.78 13.88 -5.59
C ALA A 366 -11.92 12.37 -5.35
N GLY A 367 -12.02 11.93 -4.09
CA GLY A 367 -12.23 10.52 -3.74
C GLY A 367 -11.04 9.85 -3.03
N VAL A 368 -10.05 10.63 -2.57
CA VAL A 368 -9.02 10.12 -1.64
C VAL A 368 -9.70 9.70 -0.34
N ASP A 369 -9.42 8.50 0.15
CA ASP A 369 -9.96 7.99 1.41
C ASP A 369 -9.06 8.31 2.60
N ILE A 370 -7.74 8.25 2.44
CA ILE A 370 -6.76 8.57 3.48
C ILE A 370 -5.83 9.67 2.98
N ILE A 371 -5.74 10.74 3.74
CA ILE A 371 -4.75 11.80 3.57
C ILE A 371 -3.49 11.40 4.35
N LEU A 372 -2.37 11.27 3.64
CA LEU A 372 -1.06 11.03 4.22
C LEU A 372 -0.34 12.36 4.48
N GLU A 373 0.18 12.52 5.69
CA GLU A 373 0.96 13.68 6.12
C GLU A 373 2.18 13.20 6.91
N TYR A 374 3.38 13.69 6.57
CA TYR A 374 4.64 13.17 7.12
C TYR A 374 5.09 13.81 8.44
N GLY A 375 4.27 14.65 9.10
CA GLY A 375 4.46 15.06 10.49
C GLY A 375 4.94 16.48 10.71
N THR A 376 4.74 17.40 9.75
CA THR A 376 5.01 18.84 9.95
C THR A 376 3.75 19.68 10.09
N LEU A 377 2.58 19.18 9.61
CA LEU A 377 1.30 19.88 9.75
C LEU A 377 0.63 19.58 11.09
N ASP A 378 -0.20 20.52 11.53
CA ASP A 378 -1.08 20.27 12.68
C ASP A 378 -2.33 19.50 12.22
N VAL A 379 -2.24 18.16 12.30
CA VAL A 379 -3.34 17.26 11.90
C VAL A 379 -4.59 17.48 12.74
N LEU A 380 -4.47 17.86 14.02
CA LEU A 380 -5.63 18.14 14.86
C LEU A 380 -6.37 19.39 14.36
N GLN A 381 -5.63 20.42 13.93
CA GLN A 381 -6.21 21.59 13.29
C GLN A 381 -6.88 21.22 11.95
N LEU A 382 -6.22 20.42 11.10
CA LEU A 382 -6.80 19.98 9.82
C LEU A 382 -8.11 19.19 10.03
N ILE A 383 -8.20 18.36 11.06
CA ILE A 383 -9.43 17.64 11.42
C ILE A 383 -10.57 18.64 11.75
N GLU A 384 -10.30 19.69 12.53
CA GLU A 384 -11.30 20.73 12.85
C GLU A 384 -11.70 21.55 11.60
N GLU A 385 -10.75 21.85 10.73
CA GLU A 385 -11.02 22.54 9.47
C GLU A 385 -11.91 21.69 8.55
N VAL A 386 -11.63 20.39 8.40
CA VAL A 386 -12.49 19.45 7.65
C VAL A 386 -13.87 19.34 8.30
N HIS A 387 -13.94 19.32 9.62
CA HIS A 387 -15.23 19.31 10.34
C HIS A 387 -16.07 20.54 9.96
N THR A 388 -15.46 21.72 9.97
CA THR A 388 -16.10 22.98 9.54
C THR A 388 -16.54 22.93 8.07
N MET A 389 -15.71 22.36 7.18
CA MET A 389 -16.05 22.20 5.75
C MET A 389 -17.23 21.23 5.54
N VAL A 390 -17.39 20.23 6.40
CA VAL A 390 -18.56 19.36 6.35
C VAL A 390 -19.80 20.07 6.86
N GLU A 391 -19.72 20.82 7.96
CA GLU A 391 -20.85 21.60 8.48
C GLU A 391 -21.32 22.71 7.52
N SER A 392 -20.38 23.33 6.77
CA SER A 392 -20.71 24.34 5.74
C SER A 392 -21.19 23.72 4.41
N GLY A 393 -21.07 22.41 4.23
CA GLY A 393 -21.44 21.71 2.99
C GLY A 393 -20.40 21.77 1.87
N GLU A 394 -19.18 22.25 2.14
CA GLU A 394 -18.07 22.22 1.19
C GLU A 394 -17.55 20.81 0.92
N ILE A 395 -17.70 19.91 1.90
CA ILE A 395 -17.49 18.48 1.80
C ILE A 395 -18.78 17.80 2.26
N SER A 396 -19.34 16.88 1.48
CA SER A 396 -20.54 16.17 1.92
C SER A 396 -20.20 15.13 2.99
N GLN A 397 -21.07 14.94 3.98
CA GLN A 397 -20.90 13.89 4.99
C GLN A 397 -20.84 12.50 4.36
N GLU A 398 -21.54 12.30 3.25
CA GLU A 398 -21.53 11.02 2.50
C GLU A 398 -20.11 10.67 2.01
N ILE A 399 -19.34 11.66 1.53
CA ILE A 399 -17.92 11.48 1.13
C ILE A 399 -17.09 11.01 2.33
N ILE A 400 -17.34 11.56 3.52
CA ILE A 400 -16.64 11.12 4.73
C ILE A 400 -17.04 9.68 5.06
N ASP A 401 -18.33 9.38 5.10
CA ASP A 401 -18.85 8.06 5.48
C ASP A 401 -18.40 6.95 4.50
N GLU A 402 -18.42 7.21 3.19
CA GLU A 402 -17.93 6.28 2.18
C GLU A 402 -16.45 5.94 2.34
N GLY A 403 -15.59 6.94 2.57
CA GLY A 403 -14.17 6.72 2.78
C GLY A 403 -13.90 5.96 4.07
N VAL A 404 -14.58 6.32 5.16
CA VAL A 404 -14.46 5.61 6.44
C VAL A 404 -14.92 4.16 6.31
N ARG A 405 -15.99 3.89 5.55
CA ARG A 405 -16.46 2.53 5.27
C ARG A 405 -15.37 1.67 4.63
N ARG A 406 -14.68 2.18 3.59
CA ARG A 406 -13.56 1.45 2.94
C ARG A 406 -12.38 1.25 3.90
N ILE A 407 -12.03 2.26 4.69
CA ILE A 407 -10.99 2.19 5.71
C ILE A 407 -11.31 1.09 6.74
N LEU A 408 -12.53 1.07 7.26
CA LEU A 408 -12.97 0.09 8.25
C LEU A 408 -13.03 -1.33 7.67
N LEU A 409 -13.47 -1.50 6.42
CA LEU A 409 -13.41 -2.80 5.72
C LEU A 409 -11.97 -3.32 5.63
N LEU A 410 -11.03 -2.46 5.26
CA LEU A 410 -9.62 -2.82 5.21
C LEU A 410 -9.06 -3.14 6.61
N LYS A 411 -9.41 -2.33 7.63
CA LYS A 411 -9.06 -2.58 9.03
C LYS A 411 -9.63 -3.91 9.54
N TRP A 412 -10.88 -4.21 9.23
CA TRP A 412 -11.51 -5.48 9.59
C TRP A 412 -10.75 -6.67 8.97
N LYS A 413 -10.40 -6.57 7.68
CA LYS A 413 -9.65 -7.61 6.96
C LYS A 413 -8.32 -7.96 7.63
N TYR A 414 -7.67 -6.99 8.25
CA TYR A 414 -6.37 -7.15 8.91
C TYR A 414 -6.44 -7.18 10.45
N GLY A 415 -7.62 -7.38 11.04
CA GLY A 415 -7.81 -7.60 12.49
C GLY A 415 -7.58 -6.36 13.34
N LEU A 416 -7.92 -5.19 12.83
CA LEU A 416 -7.81 -3.90 13.52
C LEU A 416 -9.14 -3.38 14.08
N LEU A 417 -10.25 -4.11 13.86
CA LEU A 417 -11.56 -3.88 14.49
C LEU A 417 -11.86 -4.91 15.54
#